data_7556e13df0ec2046f7e23ce7e32a2756
#
_entry.id   7556e13df0ec2046f7e23ce7e32a2756
#
_cell.length_a   1.000
_cell.length_b   1.000
_cell.length_c   1.000
_cell.angle_alpha   90.00
_cell.angle_beta   90.00
_cell.angle_gamma   90.00
#
_symmetry.space_group_name_H-M   'P 1'
#
loop_
_entity.id
_entity.type
_entity.pdbx_description
1 polymer ?
#
loop_
_entity_poly.entity_id
_entity_poly.type
_entity_poly.pdbx_seq_one_letter_code
_entity_poly.pdbx_strand_id
1 'polypeptide(L)'
;DDETIPFKDRNYFYWTKVSKESQYFTKLRKKIGSSKTEEYWNGQKEFKKHKSKFFSVGNLSVSWNDLYLGYSLDLKGSEYYTIYIRRISDQKIIEEKIEDTSGNISWSLDDTCFYYSKLNDKHRCKTVYRHRIGTPQKEDELIFEEKSEIYTVSFGLTSDEKWHLINSSDHNSDEIYYFDANNKNSKPKLFKKREEGIKYGIDSWKEFFYVHTNKDAEDFKICRVKHTNLNEWEDFIPS
;
A
#
# COMPACT_ATOMS: atom_id res chain seq x y z
N ASP A 1 20.84 21.34 6.26
CA ASP A 1 19.85 20.26 6.36
C ASP A 1 18.47 20.84 6.03
N ASP A 2 17.75 20.18 5.16
CA ASP A 2 16.40 20.60 4.78
C ASP A 2 15.38 19.62 5.39
N GLU A 3 14.26 20.15 5.87
CA GLU A 3 13.17 19.37 6.43
C GLU A 3 11.85 19.70 5.70
N THR A 4 11.05 18.67 5.44
CA THR A 4 9.70 18.87 4.90
C THR A 4 8.77 19.42 5.98
N ILE A 5 7.69 20.07 5.55
CA ILE A 5 6.61 20.45 6.46
C ILE A 5 6.03 19.19 7.11
N PRO A 6 5.90 19.14 8.45
CA PRO A 6 5.27 18.00 9.12
C PRO A 6 3.80 17.85 8.73
N PHE A 7 3.38 16.63 8.41
CA PHE A 7 1.97 16.29 8.24
C PHE A 7 1.48 15.41 9.38
N LYS A 8 0.21 15.55 9.73
CA LYS A 8 -0.43 14.74 10.78
C LYS A 8 -0.97 13.45 10.19
N ASP A 9 -0.63 12.34 10.82
CA ASP A 9 -1.29 11.06 10.61
C ASP A 9 -1.54 10.38 11.96
N ARG A 10 -2.79 10.05 12.24
CA ARG A 10 -3.25 9.43 13.50
C ARG A 10 -2.71 10.15 14.74
N ASN A 11 -1.80 9.51 15.49
CA ASN A 11 -1.29 10.01 16.76
C ASN A 11 0.02 10.79 16.65
N TYR A 12 0.57 10.94 15.44
CA TYR A 12 1.87 11.54 15.21
C TYR A 12 1.87 12.61 14.13
N PHE A 13 2.85 13.50 14.20
CA PHE A 13 3.33 14.29 13.08
C PHE A 13 4.55 13.59 12.48
N TYR A 14 4.61 13.55 11.15
CA TYR A 14 5.65 12.91 10.37
C TYR A 14 6.31 13.90 9.42
N TRP A 15 7.63 13.81 9.27
CA TRP A 15 8.37 14.60 8.28
C TRP A 15 9.65 13.91 7.85
N THR A 16 10.26 14.43 6.79
CA THR A 16 11.51 13.94 6.21
C THR A 16 12.60 14.96 6.43
N LYS A 17 13.77 14.50 6.82
CA LYS A 17 15.00 15.29 6.89
C LYS A 17 15.96 14.81 5.83
N VAL A 18 16.54 15.76 5.08
CA VAL A 18 17.61 15.54 4.11
C VAL A 18 18.85 16.27 4.59
N SER A 19 19.96 15.56 4.77
CA SER A 19 21.24 16.16 5.14
C SER A 19 22.15 16.25 3.91
N LYS A 20 22.88 17.36 3.77
CA LYS A 20 23.87 17.54 2.70
C LYS A 20 24.99 16.49 2.71
N GLU A 21 25.25 15.92 3.88
CA GLU A 21 26.28 14.91 4.09
C GLU A 21 25.76 13.47 3.92
N SER A 22 24.49 13.30 3.62
CA SER A 22 23.83 12.00 3.52
C SER A 22 23.23 11.79 2.12
N GLN A 23 23.52 10.63 1.55
CA GLN A 23 22.90 10.23 0.28
C GLN A 23 21.43 9.81 0.45
N TYR A 24 21.02 9.45 1.66
CA TYR A 24 19.71 8.91 1.96
C TYR A 24 19.00 9.74 3.03
N PHE A 25 17.68 9.83 2.90
CA PHE A 25 16.83 10.57 3.81
C PHE A 25 16.63 9.90 5.17
N THR A 26 16.29 10.72 6.15
CA THR A 26 15.84 10.31 7.49
C THR A 26 14.36 10.63 7.64
N LYS A 27 13.59 9.71 8.21
CA LYS A 27 12.18 9.95 8.58
C LYS A 27 12.07 10.13 10.08
N LEU A 28 11.40 11.21 10.43
CA LEU A 28 11.17 11.65 11.80
C LEU A 28 9.68 11.64 12.10
N ARG A 29 9.34 11.41 13.37
CA ARG A 29 7.98 11.57 13.86
C ARG A 29 7.96 12.14 15.27
N LYS A 30 6.85 12.77 15.62
CA LYS A 30 6.62 13.28 16.97
C LYS A 30 5.18 13.01 17.38
N LYS A 31 5.01 12.36 18.54
CA LYS A 31 3.68 12.10 19.08
C LYS A 31 2.98 13.42 19.42
N ILE A 32 1.70 13.51 19.11
CA ILE A 32 0.86 14.67 19.42
C ILE A 32 0.89 14.90 20.94
N GLY A 33 1.15 16.14 21.37
CA GLY A 33 1.31 16.50 22.78
C GLY A 33 2.67 16.19 23.42
N SER A 34 3.61 15.57 22.67
CA SER A 34 4.98 15.32 23.15
C SER A 34 5.97 16.34 22.61
N SER A 35 7.03 16.63 23.40
CA SER A 35 8.19 17.38 22.92
C SER A 35 9.26 16.51 22.27
N LYS A 36 9.17 15.17 22.44
CA LYS A 36 10.18 14.23 21.96
C LYS A 36 9.99 13.91 20.48
N THR A 37 11.04 14.12 19.68
CA THR A 37 11.15 13.66 18.31
C THR A 37 11.78 12.27 18.28
N GLU A 38 11.26 11.39 17.43
CA GLU A 38 11.74 10.03 17.21
C GLU A 38 12.23 9.88 15.77
N GLU A 39 13.45 9.36 15.59
CA GLU A 39 13.94 8.87 14.31
C GLU A 39 13.43 7.44 14.12
N TYR A 40 12.47 7.23 13.22
CA TYR A 40 11.94 5.89 12.96
C TYR A 40 12.54 5.22 11.72
N TRP A 41 13.20 6.00 10.85
CA TRP A 41 13.98 5.52 9.71
C TRP A 41 15.20 6.39 9.47
N ASN A 42 16.33 5.76 9.21
CA ASN A 42 17.56 6.43 8.78
C ASN A 42 18.18 5.64 7.63
N GLY A 43 17.98 6.13 6.40
CA GLY A 43 18.43 5.46 5.19
C GLY A 43 19.96 5.32 5.11
N GLN A 44 20.70 6.31 5.63
CA GLN A 44 22.19 6.24 5.64
C GLN A 44 22.71 5.18 6.59
N LYS A 45 22.06 4.99 7.76
CA LYS A 45 22.42 3.90 8.69
C LYS A 45 22.10 2.54 8.07
N GLU A 46 20.95 2.41 7.42
CA GLU A 46 20.57 1.15 6.75
C GLU A 46 21.51 0.84 5.59
N PHE A 47 21.85 1.81 4.75
CA PHE A 47 22.83 1.63 3.68
C PHE A 47 24.17 1.09 4.21
N LYS A 48 24.72 1.74 5.25
CA LYS A 48 25.99 1.31 5.89
C LYS A 48 25.90 -0.09 6.48
N LYS A 49 24.75 -0.46 7.04
CA LYS A 49 24.51 -1.79 7.64
C LYS A 49 24.56 -2.92 6.61
N HIS A 50 23.92 -2.70 5.45
CA HIS A 50 23.85 -3.74 4.42
C HIS A 50 25.12 -3.91 3.59
N LYS A 51 26.02 -2.90 3.54
CA LYS A 51 27.27 -2.93 2.78
C LYS A 51 27.09 -3.37 1.30
N SER A 52 25.93 -3.07 0.73
CA SER A 52 25.59 -3.43 -0.64
C SER A 52 26.14 -2.42 -1.63
N LYS A 53 26.45 -2.88 -2.86
CA LYS A 53 26.81 -1.99 -3.98
C LYS A 53 25.63 -1.19 -4.51
N PHE A 54 24.44 -1.71 -4.33
CA PHE A 54 23.16 -1.08 -4.70
C PHE A 54 22.26 -1.02 -3.47
N PHE A 55 21.52 0.07 -3.33
CA PHE A 55 20.57 0.25 -2.22
C PHE A 55 19.42 1.13 -2.67
N SER A 56 18.25 0.55 -2.75
CA SER A 56 16.99 1.27 -3.02
C SER A 56 15.96 0.95 -1.96
N VAL A 57 15.25 1.98 -1.51
CA VAL A 57 14.12 1.88 -0.57
C VAL A 57 12.83 1.90 -1.38
N GLY A 58 12.04 0.85 -1.31
CA GLY A 58 10.76 0.76 -1.99
C GLY A 58 9.63 1.46 -1.22
N ASN A 59 9.32 0.96 -0.03
CA ASN A 59 8.22 1.46 0.80
C ASN A 59 8.63 1.57 2.26
N LEU A 60 7.98 2.50 2.96
CA LEU A 60 8.05 2.67 4.41
C LEU A 60 6.62 2.84 4.94
N SER A 61 6.11 1.86 5.66
CA SER A 61 4.74 1.82 6.15
C SER A 61 4.70 1.56 7.65
N VAL A 62 4.18 2.51 8.42
CA VAL A 62 3.99 2.38 9.87
C VAL A 62 2.67 1.67 10.14
N SER A 63 2.70 0.69 11.06
CA SER A 63 1.50 -0.04 11.50
C SER A 63 0.46 0.87 12.16
N TRP A 64 -0.80 0.44 12.23
CA TRP A 64 -1.91 1.23 12.77
C TRP A 64 -1.74 1.57 14.25
N ASN A 65 -1.10 0.68 15.02
CA ASN A 65 -0.78 0.89 16.44
C ASN A 65 0.48 1.75 16.66
N ASP A 66 1.11 2.25 15.60
CA ASP A 66 2.33 3.08 15.64
C ASP A 66 3.59 2.37 16.20
N LEU A 67 3.57 1.04 16.39
CA LEU A 67 4.67 0.30 17.03
C LEU A 67 5.67 -0.27 16.04
N TYR A 68 5.25 -0.59 14.81
CA TYR A 68 6.07 -1.29 13.83
C TYR A 68 6.28 -0.47 12.57
N LEU A 69 7.42 -0.69 11.94
CA LEU A 69 7.75 -0.20 10.62
C LEU A 69 7.92 -1.39 9.67
N GLY A 70 7.04 -1.50 8.68
CA GLY A 70 7.28 -2.28 7.49
C GLY A 70 8.11 -1.48 6.50
N TYR A 71 9.17 -2.07 5.98
CA TYR A 71 10.01 -1.44 4.97
C TYR A 71 10.53 -2.44 3.96
N SER A 72 10.79 -1.97 2.75
CA SER A 72 11.28 -2.83 1.69
C SER A 72 12.54 -2.27 1.05
N LEU A 73 13.46 -3.18 0.71
CA LEU A 73 14.75 -2.85 0.12
C LEU A 73 15.02 -3.71 -1.12
N ASP A 74 15.55 -3.08 -2.18
CA ASP A 74 16.29 -3.76 -3.22
C ASP A 74 17.79 -3.51 -3.01
N LEU A 75 18.54 -4.58 -2.78
CA LEU A 75 19.98 -4.55 -2.53
C LEU A 75 20.78 -5.05 -3.74
N LYS A 76 20.12 -5.37 -4.84
CA LYS A 76 20.73 -5.98 -6.05
C LYS A 76 20.57 -5.11 -7.30
N GLY A 77 19.65 -4.14 -7.31
CA GLY A 77 19.25 -3.40 -8.51
C GLY A 77 18.37 -4.22 -9.44
N SER A 78 17.62 -5.15 -8.87
CA SER A 78 16.78 -6.10 -9.60
C SER A 78 15.32 -5.70 -9.67
N GLU A 79 14.95 -4.65 -8.92
CA GLU A 79 13.56 -4.20 -8.70
C GLU A 79 12.67 -5.23 -7.98
N TYR A 80 13.25 -6.37 -7.57
CA TYR A 80 12.63 -7.28 -6.62
C TYR A 80 12.98 -6.85 -5.21
N TYR A 81 11.98 -6.44 -4.47
CA TYR A 81 12.16 -5.94 -3.11
C TYR A 81 11.97 -7.05 -2.09
N THR A 82 12.75 -6.94 -1.02
CA THR A 82 12.58 -7.76 0.18
C THR A 82 11.91 -6.90 1.25
N ILE A 83 10.82 -7.38 1.83
CA ILE A 83 10.11 -6.72 2.93
C ILE A 83 10.69 -7.18 4.26
N TYR A 84 10.81 -6.24 5.19
CA TYR A 84 11.23 -6.42 6.58
C TYR A 84 10.24 -5.72 7.50
N ILE A 85 10.02 -6.28 8.67
CA ILE A 85 9.23 -5.64 9.73
C ILE A 85 10.12 -5.47 10.96
N ARG A 86 10.13 -4.26 11.53
CA ARG A 86 10.87 -3.99 12.76
C ARG A 86 10.04 -3.20 13.76
N ARG A 87 10.34 -3.38 15.04
CA ARG A 87 9.80 -2.53 16.10
C ARG A 87 10.49 -1.18 16.10
N ILE A 88 9.72 -0.10 16.17
CA ILE A 88 10.28 1.26 16.06
C ILE A 88 11.10 1.64 17.30
N SER A 89 10.65 1.23 18.50
CA SER A 89 11.25 1.67 19.77
C SER A 89 12.70 1.20 20.00
N ASP A 90 13.03 -0.01 19.54
CA ASP A 90 14.36 -0.62 19.74
C ASP A 90 15.03 -1.06 18.43
N GLN A 91 14.38 -0.80 17.30
CA GLN A 91 14.86 -1.15 15.96
C GLN A 91 15.04 -2.66 15.73
N LYS A 92 14.49 -3.50 16.62
CA LYS A 92 14.58 -4.96 16.50
C LYS A 92 13.72 -5.45 15.34
N ILE A 93 14.33 -6.22 14.44
CA ILE A 93 13.61 -6.94 13.38
C ILE A 93 12.77 -8.03 14.02
N ILE A 94 11.48 -8.03 13.74
CA ILE A 94 10.49 -8.97 14.30
C ILE A 94 9.97 -9.94 13.24
N GLU A 95 10.17 -9.62 11.98
CA GLU A 95 9.78 -10.47 10.87
C GLU A 95 10.98 -10.75 9.99
N GLU A 96 11.11 -12.00 9.56
CA GLU A 96 12.10 -12.39 8.59
C GLU A 96 11.76 -11.84 7.21
N LYS A 97 12.60 -12.12 6.25
CA LYS A 97 12.52 -11.60 4.89
C LYS A 97 11.29 -12.15 4.16
N ILE A 98 10.50 -11.25 3.58
CA ILE A 98 9.50 -11.60 2.57
C ILE A 98 10.08 -11.18 1.22
N GLU A 99 10.47 -12.16 0.42
CA GLU A 99 11.26 -11.96 -0.80
C GLU A 99 10.39 -11.91 -2.07
N ASP A 100 10.99 -11.45 -3.17
CA ASP A 100 10.39 -11.39 -4.52
C ASP A 100 9.12 -10.54 -4.60
N THR A 101 9.08 -9.45 -3.85
CA THR A 101 7.92 -8.57 -3.77
C THR A 101 8.07 -7.32 -4.63
N SER A 102 6.95 -6.63 -4.88
CA SER A 102 6.94 -5.27 -5.45
C SER A 102 7.42 -4.19 -4.48
N GLY A 103 7.62 -4.54 -3.21
CA GLY A 103 8.02 -3.62 -2.15
C GLY A 103 6.86 -2.94 -1.43
N ASN A 104 5.65 -2.95 -1.96
CA ASN A 104 4.49 -2.32 -1.33
C ASN A 104 3.98 -3.14 -0.12
N ILE A 105 3.62 -2.43 0.95
CA ILE A 105 3.15 -2.99 2.21
C ILE A 105 1.86 -2.28 2.60
N SER A 106 0.80 -3.02 2.83
CA SER A 106 -0.46 -2.51 3.37
C SER A 106 -0.87 -3.31 4.60
N TRP A 107 -0.84 -2.67 5.77
CA TRP A 107 -1.19 -3.30 7.02
C TRP A 107 -2.69 -3.62 7.11
N SER A 108 -3.04 -4.73 7.75
CA SER A 108 -4.40 -4.94 8.26
C SER A 108 -4.67 -3.97 9.40
N LEU A 109 -5.94 -3.57 9.59
CA LEU A 109 -6.30 -2.58 10.62
C LEU A 109 -5.99 -3.05 12.05
N ASP A 110 -5.89 -4.36 12.28
CA ASP A 110 -5.53 -4.97 13.57
C ASP A 110 -4.03 -5.26 13.74
N ASP A 111 -3.21 -4.88 12.75
CA ASP A 111 -1.76 -5.09 12.71
C ASP A 111 -1.30 -6.55 12.87
N THR A 112 -2.18 -7.52 12.69
CA THR A 112 -1.82 -8.95 12.80
C THR A 112 -1.25 -9.51 11.51
N CYS A 113 -1.47 -8.82 10.39
CA CYS A 113 -0.96 -9.19 9.07
C CYS A 113 -0.75 -7.95 8.20
N PHE A 114 -0.12 -8.16 7.06
CA PHE A 114 -0.05 -7.17 5.98
C PHE A 114 -0.27 -7.84 4.63
N TYR A 115 -0.64 -7.02 3.66
CA TYR A 115 -0.82 -7.43 2.27
C TYR A 115 0.34 -6.93 1.42
N TYR A 116 0.73 -7.74 0.44
CA TYR A 116 1.80 -7.42 -0.50
C TYR A 116 1.58 -8.13 -1.84
N SER A 117 2.29 -7.69 -2.88
CA SER A 117 2.28 -8.34 -4.19
C SER A 117 3.64 -8.96 -4.50
N LYS A 118 3.64 -10.14 -5.12
CA LYS A 118 4.84 -10.70 -5.74
C LYS A 118 4.95 -10.24 -7.18
N LEU A 119 6.18 -10.02 -7.62
CA LEU A 119 6.51 -9.84 -9.02
C LEU A 119 6.71 -11.21 -9.68
N ASN A 120 6.18 -11.36 -10.89
CA ASN A 120 6.54 -12.49 -11.72
C ASN A 120 7.89 -12.25 -12.44
N ASP A 121 8.36 -13.21 -13.23
CA ASP A 121 9.60 -13.14 -14.00
C ASP A 121 9.64 -12.04 -15.07
N LYS A 122 8.49 -11.43 -15.39
CA LYS A 122 8.35 -10.26 -16.26
C LYS A 122 8.25 -8.93 -15.48
N HIS A 123 8.59 -8.91 -14.20
CA HIS A 123 8.47 -7.76 -13.29
C HIS A 123 7.05 -7.18 -13.19
N ARG A 124 6.02 -8.02 -13.28
CA ARG A 124 4.62 -7.59 -13.18
C ARG A 124 3.98 -8.10 -11.89
N CYS A 125 3.24 -7.22 -11.22
CA CYS A 125 2.38 -7.60 -10.11
C CYS A 125 1.15 -8.33 -10.65
N LYS A 126 0.99 -9.59 -10.26
CA LYS A 126 -0.15 -10.44 -10.66
C LYS A 126 -0.96 -10.94 -9.48
N THR A 127 -0.43 -10.83 -8.29
CA THR A 127 -0.98 -11.47 -7.09
C THR A 127 -1.07 -10.49 -5.93
N VAL A 128 -2.01 -10.74 -5.03
CA VAL A 128 -2.04 -10.15 -3.69
C VAL A 128 -1.97 -11.28 -2.68
N TYR A 129 -0.99 -11.24 -1.81
CA TYR A 129 -0.82 -12.16 -0.68
C TYR A 129 -1.13 -11.46 0.64
N ARG A 130 -1.56 -12.23 1.61
CA ARG A 130 -1.66 -11.84 3.02
C ARG A 130 -0.63 -12.60 3.83
N HIS A 131 0.28 -11.89 4.46
CA HIS A 131 1.28 -12.43 5.38
C HIS A 131 0.84 -12.21 6.82
N ARG A 132 0.83 -13.25 7.63
CA ARG A 132 0.60 -13.16 9.08
C ARG A 132 1.94 -12.93 9.78
N ILE A 133 2.04 -11.92 10.62
CA ILE A 133 3.26 -11.63 11.40
C ILE A 133 3.64 -12.86 12.24
N GLY A 134 4.91 -13.27 12.16
CA GLY A 134 5.47 -14.40 12.89
C GLY A 134 5.28 -15.76 12.23
N THR A 135 4.83 -15.81 10.98
CA THR A 135 4.77 -17.04 10.19
C THR A 135 5.76 -17.01 9.02
N PRO A 136 6.24 -18.14 8.53
CA PRO A 136 7.11 -18.16 7.35
C PRO A 136 6.34 -17.82 6.07
N GLN A 137 7.00 -17.11 5.13
CA GLN A 137 6.42 -16.66 3.85
C GLN A 137 5.72 -17.77 3.05
N LYS A 138 6.17 -19.03 3.16
CA LYS A 138 5.53 -20.17 2.47
C LYS A 138 4.10 -20.48 2.94
N GLU A 139 3.70 -19.93 4.09
CA GLU A 139 2.35 -20.09 4.65
C GLU A 139 1.43 -18.92 4.29
N ASP A 140 1.92 -17.98 3.47
CA ASP A 140 1.13 -16.82 3.06
C ASP A 140 -0.08 -17.21 2.24
N GLU A 141 -1.19 -16.56 2.55
CA GLU A 141 -2.44 -16.79 1.85
C GLU A 141 -2.51 -15.98 0.55
N LEU A 142 -2.73 -16.67 -0.57
CA LEU A 142 -3.06 -16.03 -1.84
C LEU A 142 -4.49 -15.47 -1.75
N ILE A 143 -4.63 -14.15 -1.80
CA ILE A 143 -5.92 -13.45 -1.74
C ILE A 143 -6.50 -13.23 -3.13
N PHE A 144 -5.64 -12.92 -4.10
CA PHE A 144 -6.06 -12.63 -5.47
C PHE A 144 -4.96 -12.98 -6.47
N GLU A 145 -5.37 -13.47 -7.65
CA GLU A 145 -4.48 -13.71 -8.78
C GLU A 145 -5.13 -13.24 -10.09
N GLU A 146 -4.44 -12.37 -10.82
CA GLU A 146 -4.77 -12.01 -12.20
C GLU A 146 -4.07 -12.96 -13.17
N LYS A 147 -4.87 -13.73 -13.90
CA LYS A 147 -4.37 -14.75 -14.83
C LYS A 147 -4.02 -14.21 -16.21
N SER A 148 -4.60 -13.09 -16.60
CA SER A 148 -4.31 -12.46 -17.89
C SER A 148 -2.93 -11.80 -17.88
N GLU A 149 -2.12 -12.04 -18.87
CA GLU A 149 -0.80 -11.41 -19.04
C GLU A 149 -0.87 -9.90 -19.28
N ILE A 150 -2.00 -9.38 -19.71
CA ILE A 150 -2.18 -7.97 -20.07
C ILE A 150 -2.26 -7.08 -18.83
N TYR A 151 -3.04 -7.51 -17.82
CA TYR A 151 -3.36 -6.68 -16.67
C TYR A 151 -2.33 -6.80 -15.54
N THR A 152 -2.17 -5.72 -14.78
CA THR A 152 -1.37 -5.67 -13.56
C THR A 152 -2.26 -5.39 -12.36
N VAL A 153 -1.81 -5.84 -11.20
CA VAL A 153 -2.57 -5.74 -9.95
C VAL A 153 -1.95 -4.71 -9.03
N SER A 154 -2.78 -3.83 -8.47
CA SER A 154 -2.43 -2.97 -7.34
C SER A 154 -3.37 -3.23 -6.17
N PHE A 155 -2.91 -2.91 -4.98
CA PHE A 155 -3.65 -3.10 -3.73
C PHE A 155 -3.65 -1.81 -2.90
N GLY A 156 -4.78 -1.51 -2.27
CA GLY A 156 -4.92 -0.32 -1.44
C GLY A 156 -6.07 -0.43 -0.44
N LEU A 157 -6.30 0.68 0.26
CA LEU A 157 -7.37 0.86 1.23
C LEU A 157 -8.14 2.12 0.85
N THR A 158 -9.46 2.12 1.03
CA THR A 158 -10.28 3.32 0.84
C THR A 158 -9.94 4.39 1.87
N SER A 159 -10.21 5.67 1.54
CA SER A 159 -9.90 6.81 2.41
C SER A 159 -10.63 6.78 3.76
N ASP A 160 -11.78 6.11 3.84
CA ASP A 160 -12.52 5.90 5.08
C ASP A 160 -12.14 4.60 5.82
N GLU A 161 -11.10 3.88 5.30
CA GLU A 161 -10.52 2.67 5.91
C GLU A 161 -11.49 1.48 6.03
N LYS A 162 -12.61 1.51 5.33
CA LYS A 162 -13.62 0.44 5.38
C LYS A 162 -13.34 -0.72 4.45
N TRP A 163 -12.71 -0.45 3.30
CA TRP A 163 -12.59 -1.43 2.24
C TRP A 163 -11.16 -1.56 1.74
N HIS A 164 -10.68 -2.78 1.66
CA HIS A 164 -9.54 -3.11 0.82
C HIS A 164 -9.96 -3.15 -0.63
N LEU A 165 -9.11 -2.62 -1.50
CA LEU A 165 -9.30 -2.58 -2.94
C LEU A 165 -8.19 -3.32 -3.65
N ILE A 166 -8.56 -4.15 -4.62
CA ILE A 166 -7.64 -4.75 -5.58
C ILE A 166 -8.04 -4.23 -6.96
N ASN A 167 -7.15 -3.50 -7.61
CA ASN A 167 -7.36 -3.04 -8.98
C ASN A 167 -6.52 -3.89 -9.94
N SER A 168 -7.18 -4.53 -10.89
CA SER A 168 -6.57 -5.24 -12.00
C SER A 168 -6.80 -4.44 -13.29
N SER A 169 -5.73 -3.86 -13.85
CA SER A 169 -5.85 -2.86 -14.91
C SER A 169 -4.75 -2.93 -15.95
N ASP A 170 -5.05 -2.33 -17.11
CA ASP A 170 -4.10 -1.92 -18.13
C ASP A 170 -4.26 -0.43 -18.45
N HIS A 171 -3.79 0.01 -19.63
CA HIS A 171 -3.92 1.41 -20.06
C HIS A 171 -5.38 1.79 -20.37
N ASN A 172 -6.23 0.86 -20.76
CA ASN A 172 -7.54 1.12 -21.34
C ASN A 172 -8.70 0.71 -20.45
N SER A 173 -8.50 -0.18 -19.48
CA SER A 173 -9.59 -0.73 -18.67
C SER A 173 -9.19 -1.06 -17.25
N ASP A 174 -10.16 -1.01 -16.36
CA ASP A 174 -10.03 -1.36 -14.95
C ASP A 174 -11.06 -2.42 -14.54
N GLU A 175 -10.66 -3.27 -13.61
CA GLU A 175 -11.53 -4.19 -12.90
C GLU A 175 -11.17 -4.14 -11.41
N ILE A 176 -12.11 -3.74 -10.56
CA ILE A 176 -11.84 -3.56 -9.14
C ILE A 176 -12.61 -4.60 -8.33
N TYR A 177 -11.89 -5.19 -7.38
CA TYR A 177 -12.43 -6.03 -6.34
C TYR A 177 -12.31 -5.31 -5.01
N TYR A 178 -13.24 -5.56 -4.10
CA TYR A 178 -13.28 -4.95 -2.78
C TYR A 178 -13.66 -5.96 -1.71
N PHE A 179 -13.20 -5.76 -0.49
CA PHE A 179 -13.57 -6.58 0.66
C PHE A 179 -13.42 -5.79 1.96
N ASP A 180 -14.19 -6.17 2.97
CA ASP A 180 -14.25 -5.49 4.25
C ASP A 180 -12.92 -5.52 4.97
N ALA A 181 -12.35 -4.35 5.25
CA ALA A 181 -11.04 -4.19 5.91
C ALA A 181 -11.08 -4.55 7.40
N ASN A 182 -12.27 -4.50 8.02
CA ASN A 182 -12.48 -4.85 9.43
C ASN A 182 -12.74 -6.34 9.65
N ASN A 183 -12.91 -7.12 8.57
CA ASN A 183 -13.18 -8.55 8.64
C ASN A 183 -12.09 -9.34 7.92
N LYS A 184 -11.14 -9.87 8.68
CA LYS A 184 -10.02 -10.68 8.15
C LYS A 184 -10.43 -11.93 7.36
N ASN A 185 -11.67 -12.37 7.50
CA ASN A 185 -12.22 -13.51 6.75
C ASN A 185 -12.96 -13.07 5.48
N SER A 186 -13.08 -11.76 5.27
CA SER A 186 -13.70 -11.22 4.06
C SER A 186 -12.89 -11.60 2.82
N LYS A 187 -13.59 -11.95 1.75
CA LYS A 187 -12.98 -12.34 0.48
C LYS A 187 -13.26 -11.26 -0.57
N PRO A 188 -12.35 -11.07 -1.54
CA PRO A 188 -12.57 -10.12 -2.63
C PRO A 188 -13.88 -10.41 -3.38
N LYS A 189 -14.69 -9.37 -3.55
CA LYS A 189 -15.89 -9.36 -4.37
C LYS A 189 -15.67 -8.41 -5.53
N LEU A 190 -16.11 -8.81 -6.70
CA LEU A 190 -16.07 -7.95 -7.89
C LEU A 190 -16.97 -6.74 -7.68
N PHE A 191 -16.41 -5.54 -7.88
CA PHE A 191 -17.17 -4.29 -7.89
C PHE A 191 -17.91 -4.13 -9.23
N LYS A 192 -17.15 -4.14 -10.32
CA LYS A 192 -17.66 -4.11 -11.69
C LYS A 192 -16.69 -4.78 -12.63
N LYS A 193 -17.24 -5.62 -13.53
CA LYS A 193 -16.47 -6.26 -14.60
C LYS A 193 -15.90 -5.19 -15.53
N ARG A 194 -14.65 -5.41 -15.99
CA ARG A 194 -14.01 -4.53 -16.97
C ARG A 194 -14.76 -4.47 -18.28
N GLU A 195 -14.77 -3.30 -18.87
CA GLU A 195 -15.26 -3.00 -20.21
C GLU A 195 -14.11 -2.35 -20.96
N GLU A 196 -13.87 -2.74 -22.21
CA GLU A 196 -12.81 -2.16 -23.02
C GLU A 196 -13.04 -0.65 -23.22
N GLY A 197 -11.99 0.14 -23.04
CA GLY A 197 -12.05 1.60 -23.13
C GLY A 197 -12.62 2.30 -21.89
N ILE A 198 -13.11 1.55 -20.91
CA ILE A 198 -13.66 2.14 -19.68
C ILE A 198 -12.65 2.04 -18.54
N LYS A 199 -12.23 3.24 -18.10
CA LYS A 199 -11.40 3.43 -16.91
C LYS A 199 -12.28 3.82 -15.74
N TYR A 200 -12.00 3.24 -14.57
CA TYR A 200 -12.62 3.70 -13.34
C TYR A 200 -11.76 3.42 -12.11
N GLY A 201 -11.84 4.31 -11.13
CA GLY A 201 -11.31 4.13 -9.79
C GLY A 201 -12.42 4.34 -8.78
N ILE A 202 -12.31 3.75 -7.61
CA ILE A 202 -13.29 3.92 -6.54
C ILE A 202 -12.63 4.36 -5.23
N ASP A 203 -13.37 5.15 -4.46
CA ASP A 203 -13.09 5.42 -3.06
C ASP A 203 -14.39 5.32 -2.27
N SER A 204 -14.32 5.28 -0.94
CA SER A 204 -15.48 5.11 -0.08
C SER A 204 -15.60 6.24 0.93
N TRP A 205 -16.85 6.69 1.15
CA TRP A 205 -17.20 7.61 2.22
C TRP A 205 -18.64 7.37 2.69
N LYS A 206 -18.81 7.15 3.98
CA LYS A 206 -20.12 6.84 4.61
C LYS A 206 -20.74 5.58 3.99
N GLU A 207 -21.93 5.72 3.34
CA GLU A 207 -22.66 4.61 2.71
C GLU A 207 -22.44 4.48 1.19
N PHE A 208 -21.55 5.29 0.61
CA PHE A 208 -21.31 5.33 -0.83
C PHE A 208 -19.89 4.96 -1.22
N PHE A 209 -19.75 4.28 -2.35
CA PHE A 209 -18.57 4.36 -3.18
C PHE A 209 -18.71 5.54 -4.15
N TYR A 210 -17.64 6.30 -4.30
CA TYR A 210 -17.46 7.34 -5.31
C TYR A 210 -16.62 6.78 -6.43
N VAL A 211 -17.14 6.88 -7.65
CA VAL A 211 -16.56 6.25 -8.83
C VAL A 211 -16.11 7.33 -9.80
N HIS A 212 -14.80 7.50 -9.96
CA HIS A 212 -14.22 8.36 -10.98
C HIS A 212 -14.08 7.56 -12.27
N THR A 213 -14.73 7.95 -13.37
CA THR A 213 -14.81 7.13 -14.58
C THR A 213 -14.99 7.97 -15.85
N ASN A 214 -14.50 7.44 -16.98
CA ASN A 214 -14.76 7.96 -18.31
C ASN A 214 -16.01 7.34 -18.97
N LYS A 215 -16.78 6.53 -18.25
CA LYS A 215 -18.02 5.95 -18.79
C LYS A 215 -19.03 7.04 -19.09
N ASP A 216 -19.42 7.15 -20.35
CA ASP A 216 -20.33 8.21 -20.86
C ASP A 216 -19.83 9.64 -20.51
N ALA A 217 -18.50 9.84 -20.48
CA ALA A 217 -17.86 11.11 -20.13
C ALA A 217 -16.42 11.17 -20.64
N GLU A 218 -16.15 11.92 -21.70
CA GLU A 218 -14.82 12.01 -22.35
C GLU A 218 -13.75 12.51 -21.35
N ASP A 219 -14.09 13.54 -20.57
CA ASP A 219 -13.18 14.16 -19.58
C ASP A 219 -13.34 13.61 -18.17
N PHE A 220 -13.92 12.42 -18.02
CA PHE A 220 -14.27 11.77 -16.77
C PHE A 220 -15.35 12.51 -15.99
N LYS A 221 -16.01 11.78 -15.12
CA LYS A 221 -17.00 12.26 -14.14
C LYS A 221 -16.86 11.50 -12.84
N ILE A 222 -17.50 11.99 -11.79
CA ILE A 222 -17.64 11.25 -10.55
C ILE A 222 -19.10 10.84 -10.39
N CYS A 223 -19.33 9.53 -10.33
CA CYS A 223 -20.58 8.94 -9.90
C CYS A 223 -20.49 8.54 -8.43
N ARG A 224 -21.63 8.30 -7.81
CA ARG A 224 -21.68 7.61 -6.52
C ARG A 224 -22.66 6.45 -6.59
N VAL A 225 -22.43 5.46 -5.75
CA VAL A 225 -23.25 4.25 -5.69
C VAL A 225 -23.29 3.73 -4.26
N LYS A 226 -24.47 3.30 -3.78
CA LYS A 226 -24.59 2.75 -2.43
C LYS A 226 -23.87 1.42 -2.30
N HIS A 227 -23.20 1.19 -1.16
CA HIS A 227 -22.53 -0.08 -0.86
C HIS A 227 -23.47 -1.30 -0.95
N THR A 228 -24.77 -1.07 -0.73
CA THR A 228 -25.81 -2.10 -0.74
C THR A 228 -26.38 -2.42 -2.12
N ASN A 229 -26.16 -1.53 -3.12
CA ASN A 229 -26.66 -1.73 -4.49
C ASN A 229 -25.71 -1.11 -5.50
N LEU A 230 -24.75 -1.90 -6.00
CA LEU A 230 -23.68 -1.45 -6.91
C LEU A 230 -24.14 -1.21 -8.36
N ASN A 231 -25.40 -1.47 -8.69
CA ASN A 231 -25.88 -1.35 -10.06
C ASN A 231 -26.42 0.03 -10.40
N GLU A 232 -26.77 0.83 -9.41
CA GLU A 232 -27.41 2.13 -9.58
C GLU A 232 -26.42 3.27 -9.35
N TRP A 233 -25.66 3.60 -10.40
CA TRP A 233 -24.71 4.71 -10.39
C TRP A 233 -25.45 6.00 -10.70
N GLU A 234 -25.36 6.99 -9.82
CA GLU A 234 -25.89 8.33 -10.03
C GLU A 234 -24.74 9.32 -10.23
N ASP A 235 -24.90 10.27 -11.15
CA ASP A 235 -23.92 11.32 -11.37
C ASP A 235 -23.85 12.21 -10.11
N PHE A 236 -22.64 12.39 -9.57
CA PHE A 236 -22.37 13.22 -8.40
C PHE A 236 -21.65 14.52 -8.81
N ILE A 237 -20.65 14.42 -9.65
CA ILE A 237 -20.02 15.53 -10.34
C ILE A 237 -20.00 15.17 -11.82
N PRO A 238 -20.81 15.82 -12.67
CA PRO A 238 -20.83 15.56 -14.10
C PRO A 238 -19.55 16.00 -14.80
N SER A 239 -19.35 15.54 -16.04
CA SER A 239 -18.26 15.95 -16.93
C SER A 239 -18.45 17.39 -17.43
#